data_9465b9a8fae4b8b040f17b717f52a0b3
#
_entry.id   9465b9a8fae4b8b040f17b717f52a0b3
#
_cell.length_a   1.000
_cell.length_b   1.000
_cell.length_c   1.000
_cell.angle_alpha   90.00
_cell.angle_beta   90.00
_cell.angle_gamma   90.00
#
_symmetry.space_group_name_H-M   'P 1'
#
loop_
_entity.id
_entity.type
_entity.pdbx_description
1 polymer ?
#
loop_
_entity_poly.entity_id
_entity_poly.type
_entity_poly.pdbx_seq_one_letter_code
_entity_poly.pdbx_strand_id
1 'polypeptide(L)'
;MQKEVQAATDYILQLEEKCFMANKTALELLTRIRDHEAEVETLKAYIVEMRTRIAVYIPVKSDTVDKALSEYINNYPDRRKLKLMFLRMQEGVYEFGTRRVHVKVERSAIHVKVGGGWVPIDEFLEQYIPVELERYEKIDPLNKWRGSVENVPIKHG
;
A
#
# COMPACT_ATOMS: atom_id res chain seq x y z
N MET A 1 13.83 -25.66 -60.33
CA MET A 1 13.54 -26.69 -59.29
C MET A 1 14.57 -26.80 -58.19
N GLN A 2 15.83 -27.18 -58.44
CA GLN A 2 16.83 -27.32 -57.38
C GLN A 2 17.10 -26.03 -56.59
N LYS A 3 17.17 -24.84 -57.26
CA LYS A 3 17.34 -23.55 -56.58
C LYS A 3 16.15 -23.13 -55.74
N GLU A 4 14.94 -23.47 -56.11
CA GLU A 4 13.73 -23.16 -55.35
C GLU A 4 13.62 -24.04 -54.12
N VAL A 5 13.98 -25.31 -54.21
CA VAL A 5 14.07 -26.22 -53.07
C VAL A 5 15.10 -25.76 -52.05
N GLN A 6 16.29 -25.34 -52.56
CA GLN A 6 17.33 -24.83 -51.70
C GLN A 6 16.88 -23.54 -50.97
N ALA A 7 16.28 -22.58 -51.68
CA ALA A 7 15.76 -21.36 -51.07
C ALA A 7 14.67 -21.63 -50.02
N ALA A 8 13.77 -22.61 -50.29
CA ALA A 8 12.77 -23.01 -49.32
C ALA A 8 13.37 -23.66 -48.08
N THR A 9 14.43 -24.48 -48.25
CA THR A 9 15.13 -25.10 -47.12
C THR A 9 15.84 -24.06 -46.26
N ASP A 10 16.53 -23.09 -46.89
CA ASP A 10 17.22 -22.02 -46.19
C ASP A 10 16.21 -21.15 -45.43
N TYR A 11 15.03 -20.90 -45.97
CA TYR A 11 13.96 -20.17 -45.30
C TYR A 11 13.40 -20.92 -44.11
N ILE A 12 13.18 -22.23 -44.23
CA ILE A 12 12.72 -23.08 -43.12
C ILE A 12 13.73 -23.03 -41.95
N LEU A 13 15.04 -23.20 -42.25
CA LEU A 13 16.07 -23.13 -41.23
C LEU A 13 16.10 -21.77 -40.49
N GLN A 14 15.92 -20.67 -41.24
CA GLN A 14 15.83 -19.33 -40.64
C GLN A 14 14.61 -19.18 -39.74
N LEU A 15 13.47 -19.76 -40.12
CA LEU A 15 12.26 -19.75 -39.30
C LEU A 15 12.44 -20.58 -38.04
N GLU A 16 13.05 -21.76 -38.15
CA GLU A 16 13.36 -22.63 -37.01
C GLU A 16 14.27 -21.91 -35.99
N GLU A 17 15.31 -21.24 -36.48
CA GLU A 17 16.24 -20.46 -35.64
C GLU A 17 15.49 -19.31 -34.94
N LYS A 18 14.65 -18.55 -35.65
CA LYS A 18 13.83 -17.48 -35.07
C LYS A 18 12.85 -18.03 -34.03
N CYS A 19 12.21 -19.15 -34.28
CA CYS A 19 11.33 -19.80 -33.31
C CYS A 19 12.09 -20.25 -32.07
N PHE A 20 13.27 -20.84 -32.25
CA PHE A 20 14.12 -21.24 -31.13
C PHE A 20 14.52 -20.06 -30.26
N MET A 21 14.97 -18.97 -30.88
CA MET A 21 15.37 -17.75 -30.17
C MET A 21 14.18 -17.10 -29.47
N ALA A 22 13.01 -17.05 -30.12
CA ALA A 22 11.80 -16.51 -29.51
C ALA A 22 11.36 -17.34 -28.29
N ASN A 23 11.40 -18.67 -28.39
CA ASN A 23 11.07 -19.56 -27.29
C ASN A 23 12.05 -19.43 -26.12
N LYS A 24 13.35 -19.31 -26.41
CA LYS A 24 14.37 -19.07 -25.41
C LYS A 24 14.13 -17.75 -24.68
N THR A 25 13.88 -16.67 -25.38
CA THR A 25 13.58 -15.36 -24.82
C THR A 25 12.29 -15.41 -23.98
N ALA A 26 11.25 -16.09 -24.47
CA ALA A 26 10.00 -16.26 -23.71
C ALA A 26 10.24 -16.99 -22.39
N LEU A 27 11.06 -18.04 -22.37
CA LEU A 27 11.41 -18.79 -21.17
C LEU A 27 12.20 -17.93 -20.17
N GLU A 28 13.16 -17.15 -20.65
CA GLU A 28 13.92 -16.21 -19.83
C GLU A 28 13.02 -15.14 -19.20
N LEU A 29 12.07 -14.60 -19.97
CA LEU A 29 11.11 -13.63 -19.49
C LEU A 29 10.16 -14.25 -18.44
N LEU A 30 9.67 -15.46 -18.66
CA LEU A 30 8.84 -16.17 -17.69
C LEU A 30 9.57 -16.42 -16.36
N THR A 31 10.86 -16.76 -16.43
CA THR A 31 11.68 -16.92 -15.22
C THR A 31 11.81 -15.60 -14.48
N ARG A 32 12.09 -14.50 -15.18
CA ARG A 32 12.19 -13.17 -14.57
C ARG A 32 10.86 -12.70 -13.97
N ILE A 33 9.75 -12.97 -14.63
CA ILE A 33 8.41 -12.67 -14.11
C ILE A 33 8.19 -13.42 -12.79
N ARG A 34 8.49 -14.70 -12.74
CA ARG A 34 8.35 -15.53 -11.53
C ARG A 34 9.22 -15.00 -10.38
N ASP A 35 10.45 -14.60 -10.68
CA ASP A 35 11.36 -14.03 -9.67
C ASP A 35 10.83 -12.71 -9.12
N HIS A 36 10.31 -11.84 -9.99
CA HIS A 36 9.69 -10.58 -9.56
C HIS A 36 8.38 -10.81 -8.79
N GLU A 37 7.57 -11.78 -9.17
CA GLU A 37 6.37 -12.14 -8.41
C GLU A 37 6.72 -12.59 -6.99
N ALA A 38 7.76 -13.43 -6.84
CA ALA A 38 8.25 -13.86 -5.53
C ALA A 38 8.80 -12.69 -4.70
N GLU A 39 9.52 -11.75 -5.33
CA GLU A 39 10.01 -10.55 -4.68
C GLU A 39 8.86 -9.65 -4.22
N VAL A 40 7.85 -9.44 -5.05
CA VAL A 40 6.65 -8.66 -4.70
C VAL A 40 5.91 -9.29 -3.52
N GLU A 41 5.73 -10.61 -3.48
CA GLU A 41 5.09 -11.29 -2.35
C GLU A 41 5.92 -11.16 -1.06
N THR A 42 7.25 -11.25 -1.16
CA THR A 42 8.14 -11.01 -0.01
C THR A 42 8.03 -9.59 0.51
N LEU A 43 8.02 -8.60 -0.38
CA LEU A 43 7.86 -7.19 0.00
C LEU A 43 6.49 -6.91 0.62
N LYS A 44 5.41 -7.50 0.09
CA LYS A 44 4.07 -7.40 0.69
C LYS A 44 4.04 -7.96 2.11
N ALA A 45 4.62 -9.15 2.32
CA ALA A 45 4.71 -9.76 3.65
C ALA A 45 5.49 -8.85 4.61
N TYR A 46 6.60 -8.29 4.16
CA TYR A 46 7.39 -7.34 4.95
C TYR A 46 6.61 -6.06 5.30
N ILE A 47 5.86 -5.50 4.36
CA ILE A 47 5.00 -4.32 4.61
C ILE A 47 3.93 -4.65 5.65
N VAL A 48 3.30 -5.83 5.56
CA VAL A 48 2.31 -6.27 6.55
C VAL A 48 2.96 -6.43 7.93
N GLU A 49 4.13 -7.04 8.00
CA GLU A 49 4.89 -7.17 9.25
C GLU A 49 5.28 -5.80 9.83
N MET A 50 5.76 -4.89 9.00
CA MET A 50 6.09 -3.53 9.43
C MET A 50 4.86 -2.75 9.93
N ARG A 51 3.71 -2.94 9.31
CA ARG A 51 2.44 -2.34 9.78
C ARG A 51 1.95 -2.95 11.10
N THR A 52 2.28 -4.19 11.38
CA THR A 52 1.94 -4.87 12.64
C THR A 52 2.95 -4.60 13.75
N ARG A 53 4.21 -4.33 13.40
CA ARG A 53 5.22 -3.80 14.31
C ARG A 53 4.94 -2.33 14.54
N ILE A 54 4.08 -2.05 15.48
CA ILE A 54 3.75 -0.69 15.84
C ILE A 54 4.98 -0.04 16.41
N ALA A 55 5.51 0.92 15.68
CA ALA A 55 6.49 1.84 16.21
C ALA A 55 5.89 2.49 17.48
N VAL A 56 6.62 2.42 18.57
CA VAL A 56 6.24 3.14 19.79
C VAL A 56 6.22 4.62 19.44
N TYR A 57 5.11 5.29 19.75
CA TYR A 57 5.01 6.72 19.54
C TYR A 57 5.89 7.44 20.56
N ILE A 58 6.91 8.13 20.08
CA ILE A 58 7.85 8.90 20.93
C ILE A 58 7.41 10.36 20.91
N PRO A 59 6.92 10.90 22.05
CA PRO A 59 6.43 12.27 22.11
C PRO A 59 7.55 13.30 22.16
N VAL A 60 7.24 14.51 21.74
CA VAL A 60 8.09 15.69 21.97
C VAL A 60 8.02 16.04 23.45
N LYS A 61 9.17 16.11 24.11
CA LYS A 61 9.28 16.27 25.58
C LYS A 61 8.64 17.56 26.12
N SER A 62 8.60 18.61 25.35
CA SER A 62 8.04 19.91 25.73
C SER A 62 6.53 20.04 25.49
N ASP A 63 5.92 19.11 24.76
CA ASP A 63 4.53 19.17 24.34
C ASP A 63 3.66 18.24 25.21
N THR A 64 2.81 18.83 26.03
CA THR A 64 1.92 18.09 26.94
C THR A 64 0.81 17.34 26.19
N VAL A 65 0.33 17.91 25.08
CA VAL A 65 -0.68 17.29 24.22
C VAL A 65 -0.10 16.05 23.55
N ASP A 66 1.12 16.17 23.04
CA ASP A 66 1.82 15.08 22.38
C ASP A 66 2.15 13.92 23.34
N LYS A 67 2.49 14.24 24.59
CA LYS A 67 2.68 13.23 25.64
C LYS A 67 1.39 12.46 25.92
N ALA A 68 0.28 13.16 26.14
CA ALA A 68 -1.01 12.52 26.41
C ALA A 68 -1.46 11.65 25.22
N LEU A 69 -1.30 12.14 24.00
CA LEU A 69 -1.61 11.40 22.78
C LEU A 69 -0.73 10.16 22.64
N SER A 70 0.57 10.26 22.94
CA SER A 70 1.48 9.13 22.88
C SER A 70 1.14 8.04 23.91
N GLU A 71 0.78 8.41 25.14
CA GLU A 71 0.36 7.48 26.17
C GLU A 71 -0.94 6.75 25.75
N TYR A 72 -1.89 7.48 25.21
CA TYR A 72 -3.12 6.92 24.71
C TYR A 72 -2.88 5.88 23.59
N ILE A 73 -2.09 6.25 22.58
CA ILE A 73 -1.77 5.40 21.43
C ILE A 73 -0.97 4.16 21.87
N ASN A 74 0.05 4.35 22.72
CA ASN A 74 0.90 3.25 23.17
C ASN A 74 0.16 2.25 24.06
N ASN A 75 -0.82 2.72 24.82
CA ASN A 75 -1.66 1.88 25.70
C ASN A 75 -2.96 1.39 25.05
N TYR A 76 -3.16 1.70 23.78
CA TYR A 76 -4.38 1.29 23.08
C TYR A 76 -4.52 -0.25 23.04
N PRO A 77 -5.62 -0.83 23.52
CA PRO A 77 -5.73 -2.28 23.76
C PRO A 77 -5.67 -3.11 22.47
N ASP A 78 -6.21 -2.58 21.38
CA ASP A 78 -6.18 -3.27 20.09
C ASP A 78 -5.46 -2.43 19.03
N ARG A 79 -4.15 -2.53 19.04
CA ARG A 79 -3.28 -1.80 18.10
C ARG A 79 -3.56 -2.11 16.64
N ARG A 80 -4.15 -3.25 16.33
CA ARG A 80 -4.51 -3.64 14.94
C ARG A 80 -5.60 -2.76 14.36
N LYS A 81 -6.42 -2.15 15.23
CA LYS A 81 -7.43 -1.17 14.83
C LYS A 81 -6.86 0.20 14.52
N LEU A 82 -5.70 0.54 15.09
CA LEU A 82 -4.97 1.78 14.80
C LEU A 82 -4.17 1.63 13.49
N LYS A 83 -4.86 1.55 12.37
CA LYS A 83 -4.24 1.45 11.04
C LYS A 83 -3.68 2.77 10.53
N LEU A 84 -4.04 3.87 11.18
CA LEU A 84 -3.59 5.23 10.85
C LEU A 84 -2.91 5.83 12.08
N MET A 85 -1.89 6.62 11.84
CA MET A 85 -1.13 7.29 12.89
C MET A 85 -1.35 8.81 12.85
N PHE A 86 -1.25 9.43 14.02
CA PHE A 86 -1.15 10.88 14.12
C PHE A 86 0.29 11.30 13.87
N LEU A 87 0.50 12.14 12.87
CA LEU A 87 1.80 12.75 12.57
C LEU A 87 1.79 14.18 13.07
N ARG A 88 2.64 14.49 14.03
CA ARG A 88 2.73 15.83 14.61
C ARG A 88 3.27 16.81 13.59
N MET A 89 2.52 17.86 13.32
CA MET A 89 2.95 19.00 12.49
C MET A 89 3.47 20.16 13.34
N GLN A 90 2.73 20.51 14.36
CA GLN A 90 3.07 21.49 15.38
C GLN A 90 2.29 21.20 16.65
N GLU A 91 2.49 22.00 17.69
CA GLU A 91 1.78 21.83 18.95
C GLU A 91 0.26 21.86 18.75
N GLY A 92 -0.42 20.78 19.17
CA GLY A 92 -1.86 20.61 19.01
C GLY A 92 -2.37 20.41 17.57
N VAL A 93 -1.50 20.32 16.58
CA VAL A 93 -1.89 20.09 15.17
C VAL A 93 -1.21 18.84 14.65
N TYR A 94 -2.04 17.94 14.14
CA TYR A 94 -1.61 16.63 13.63
C TYR A 94 -2.17 16.36 12.25
N GLU A 95 -1.46 15.58 11.49
CA GLU A 95 -1.97 14.98 10.27
C GLU A 95 -2.45 13.55 10.60
N PHE A 96 -3.71 13.28 10.28
CA PHE A 96 -4.34 11.99 10.44
C PHE A 96 -4.88 11.51 9.10
N GLY A 97 -4.20 10.55 8.51
CA GLY A 97 -4.52 10.15 7.16
C GLY A 97 -4.27 11.29 6.17
N THR A 98 -5.30 11.69 5.46
CA THR A 98 -5.28 12.82 4.51
C THR A 98 -5.73 14.14 5.12
N ARG A 99 -6.08 14.13 6.40
CA ARG A 99 -6.67 15.27 7.10
C ARG A 99 -5.71 15.89 8.09
N ARG A 100 -5.79 17.20 8.21
CA ARG A 100 -5.20 17.95 9.30
C ARG A 100 -6.23 18.12 10.42
N VAL A 101 -5.88 17.72 11.63
CA VAL A 101 -6.76 17.76 12.79
C VAL A 101 -6.10 18.52 13.93
N HIS A 102 -6.92 19.17 14.74
CA HIS A 102 -6.47 19.80 15.98
C HIS A 102 -6.80 18.88 17.14
N VAL A 103 -5.87 18.75 18.06
CA VAL A 103 -5.98 17.91 19.25
C VAL A 103 -5.74 18.78 20.48
N LYS A 104 -6.60 18.62 21.48
CA LYS A 104 -6.42 19.24 22.80
C LYS A 104 -6.61 18.22 23.92
N VAL A 105 -6.01 18.50 25.03
CA VAL A 105 -6.21 17.73 26.27
C VAL A 105 -6.96 18.61 27.26
N GLU A 106 -8.09 18.14 27.73
CA GLU A 106 -8.92 18.81 28.70
C GLU A 106 -9.39 17.82 29.76
N ARG A 107 -9.15 18.08 31.04
CA ARG A 107 -9.50 17.20 32.17
C ARG A 107 -9.00 15.75 31.99
N SER A 108 -7.77 15.59 31.56
CA SER A 108 -7.15 14.29 31.24
C SER A 108 -7.80 13.50 30.10
N ALA A 109 -8.70 14.10 29.35
CA ALA A 109 -9.30 13.53 28.17
C ALA A 109 -8.78 14.20 26.90
N ILE A 110 -8.55 13.41 25.86
CA ILE A 110 -8.08 13.89 24.56
C ILE A 110 -9.29 14.14 23.67
N HIS A 111 -9.35 15.32 23.08
CA HIS A 111 -10.40 15.73 22.16
C HIS A 111 -9.79 16.11 20.82
N VAL A 112 -10.48 15.74 19.76
CA VAL A 112 -10.11 16.04 18.38
C VAL A 112 -11.16 16.95 17.76
N LYS A 113 -10.72 18.00 17.08
CA LYS A 113 -11.61 18.93 16.40
C LYS A 113 -12.11 18.36 15.08
N VAL A 114 -13.41 18.25 14.95
CA VAL A 114 -14.08 17.77 13.75
C VAL A 114 -15.22 18.73 13.38
N GLY A 115 -15.10 19.35 12.20
CA GLY A 115 -16.07 20.36 11.79
C GLY A 115 -16.20 21.51 12.79
N GLY A 116 -17.38 21.77 13.31
CA GLY A 116 -17.65 22.84 14.27
C GLY A 116 -17.49 22.46 15.74
N GLY A 117 -17.10 21.23 16.08
CA GLY A 117 -17.09 20.73 17.45
C GLY A 117 -15.86 19.92 17.83
N TRP A 118 -15.79 19.56 19.10
CA TRP A 118 -14.75 18.71 19.67
C TRP A 118 -15.37 17.36 20.06
N VAL A 119 -14.75 16.27 19.60
CA VAL A 119 -15.18 14.91 19.94
C VAL A 119 -14.09 14.18 20.71
N PRO A 120 -14.44 13.26 21.62
CA PRO A 120 -13.46 12.40 22.27
C PRO A 120 -12.66 11.59 21.24
N ILE A 121 -11.39 11.31 21.54
CA ILE A 121 -10.53 10.58 20.62
C ILE A 121 -11.04 9.20 20.24
N ASP A 122 -11.71 8.50 21.16
CA ASP A 122 -12.27 7.18 20.89
C ASP A 122 -13.35 7.24 19.81
N GLU A 123 -14.29 8.19 19.94
CA GLU A 123 -15.33 8.42 18.96
C GLU A 123 -14.76 8.90 17.62
N PHE A 124 -13.75 9.76 17.66
CA PHE A 124 -13.04 10.20 16.46
C PHE A 124 -12.42 9.01 15.70
N LEU A 125 -11.72 8.12 16.40
CA LEU A 125 -11.08 6.96 15.78
C LEU A 125 -12.10 6.00 15.17
N GLU A 126 -13.20 5.72 15.88
CA GLU A 126 -14.26 4.85 15.35
C GLU A 126 -14.90 5.38 14.07
N GLN A 127 -15.12 6.69 13.99
CA GLN A 127 -15.77 7.31 12.84
C GLN A 127 -14.82 7.53 11.64
N TYR A 128 -13.57 7.93 11.91
CA TYR A 128 -12.69 8.43 10.85
C TYR A 128 -11.64 7.45 10.36
N ILE A 129 -11.28 6.40 11.12
CA ILE A 129 -10.38 5.36 10.61
C ILE A 129 -10.94 4.70 9.34
N PRO A 130 -12.20 4.24 9.30
CA PRO A 130 -12.74 3.62 8.09
C PRO A 130 -12.77 4.58 6.90
N VAL A 131 -13.15 5.83 7.13
CA VAL A 131 -13.25 6.86 6.09
C VAL A 131 -11.88 7.19 5.49
N GLU A 132 -10.88 7.37 6.33
CA GLU A 132 -9.53 7.71 5.86
C GLU A 132 -8.82 6.52 5.21
N LEU A 133 -9.07 5.29 5.67
CA LEU A 133 -8.58 4.09 5.00
C LEU A 133 -9.15 3.95 3.59
N GLU A 134 -10.43 4.17 3.42
CA GLU A 134 -11.07 4.15 2.10
C GLU A 134 -10.48 5.23 1.17
N ARG A 135 -10.15 6.41 1.70
CA ARG A 135 -9.47 7.45 0.93
C ARG A 135 -8.06 7.05 0.53
N TYR A 136 -7.30 6.43 1.44
CA TYR A 136 -5.96 5.92 1.13
C TYR A 136 -5.99 4.87 0.03
N GLU A 137 -6.94 3.95 0.09
CA GLU A 137 -7.13 2.92 -0.93
C GLU A 137 -7.45 3.52 -2.31
N LYS A 138 -8.21 4.62 -2.35
CA LYS A 138 -8.51 5.33 -3.59
C LYS A 138 -7.32 6.12 -4.16
N ILE A 139 -6.42 6.57 -3.31
CA ILE A 139 -5.22 7.34 -3.71
C ILE A 139 -4.07 6.41 -4.09
N ASP A 140 -4.07 5.15 -3.65
CA ASP A 140 -3.04 4.18 -3.99
C ASP A 140 -3.00 3.96 -5.51
N PRO A 141 -1.88 4.34 -6.19
CA PRO A 141 -1.76 4.19 -7.64
C PRO A 141 -1.89 2.73 -8.11
N LEU A 142 -1.60 1.76 -7.23
CA LEU A 142 -1.76 0.34 -7.53
C LEU A 142 -3.24 -0.09 -7.58
N ASN A 143 -4.13 0.62 -6.89
CA ASN A 143 -5.56 0.34 -6.91
C ASN A 143 -6.19 0.65 -8.28
N LYS A 144 -5.64 1.62 -9.00
CA LYS A 144 -6.05 1.95 -10.36
C LYS A 144 -5.83 0.79 -11.34
N TRP A 145 -4.86 -0.07 -11.07
CA TRP A 145 -4.52 -1.25 -11.88
C TRP A 145 -5.24 -2.52 -11.43
N ARG A 146 -5.62 -2.63 -10.16
CA ARG A 146 -6.41 -3.78 -9.66
C ARG A 146 -7.79 -3.87 -10.30
N GLY A 147 -8.48 -2.74 -10.48
CA GLY A 147 -9.78 -2.71 -11.15
C GLY A 147 -9.73 -3.04 -12.64
N SER A 148 -8.58 -2.91 -13.29
CA SER A 148 -8.41 -3.23 -14.71
C SER A 148 -8.12 -4.71 -14.95
N VAL A 149 -7.62 -5.44 -13.97
CA VAL A 149 -7.28 -6.87 -14.10
C VAL A 149 -8.51 -7.77 -13.87
N GLU A 150 -9.45 -7.34 -13.02
CA GLU A 150 -10.69 -8.11 -12.77
C GLU A 150 -11.70 -8.10 -13.94
N ASN A 151 -11.53 -7.19 -14.90
CA ASN A 151 -12.46 -7.00 -16.01
C ASN A 151 -11.94 -7.46 -17.38
N VAL A 152 -10.90 -8.28 -17.44
CA VAL A 152 -10.49 -8.91 -18.69
C VAL A 152 -11.33 -10.18 -18.91
N PRO A 153 -12.32 -10.19 -19.82
CA PRO A 153 -13.04 -11.40 -20.11
C PRO A 153 -12.08 -12.39 -20.76
N ILE A 154 -11.86 -13.51 -20.09
CA ILE A 154 -11.14 -14.64 -20.67
C ILE A 154 -12.04 -15.17 -21.80
N LYS A 155 -11.73 -14.79 -23.02
CA LYS A 155 -12.32 -15.43 -24.20
C LYS A 155 -11.70 -16.82 -24.31
N HIS A 156 -12.44 -17.82 -23.85
CA HIS A 156 -12.18 -19.19 -24.23
C HIS A 156 -12.51 -19.33 -25.72
N GLY A 157 -11.47 -19.40 -26.52
CA GLY A 157 -11.56 -19.82 -27.91
C GLY A 157 -11.45 -21.33 -28.02
#